data_0adb5f407aea6014b1363c1377f09630
#
_entry.id   0adb5f407aea6014b1363c1377f09630
#
_cell.length_a   1.000
_cell.length_b   1.000
_cell.length_c   1.000
_cell.angle_alpha   90.00
_cell.angle_beta   90.00
_cell.angle_gamma   90.00
#
_symmetry.space_group_name_H-M   'P 1'
#
loop_
_entity.id
_entity.type
_entity.pdbx_description
1 polymer ?
#
loop_
_entity_poly.entity_id
_entity_poly.type
_entity_poly.pdbx_seq_one_letter_code
_entity_poly.pdbx_strand_id
1 'polypeptide(L)'
;MAVVAVFQGASFARDDYEEAVRRLTGGKSRMESPSDWPVEGLLVHVAGEGAQGFRVLDVWESEEAFNRFGETLLPILQEIGVDVSPDLYPAYAFVSA
;
A
#
# COMPACT_ATOMS: atom_id res chain seq x y z
N MET A 1 -2.37 -10.57 -14.63
CA MET A 1 -3.55 -10.69 -13.76
C MET A 1 -3.42 -9.73 -12.60
N ALA A 2 -4.44 -8.93 -12.36
CA ALA A 2 -4.42 -7.99 -11.24
C ALA A 2 -4.44 -8.71 -9.90
N VAL A 3 -3.76 -8.14 -8.91
CA VAL A 3 -3.74 -8.68 -7.55
C VAL A 3 -4.17 -7.60 -6.56
N VAL A 4 -4.77 -8.05 -5.47
CA VAL A 4 -5.21 -7.19 -4.37
C VAL A 4 -4.25 -7.37 -3.20
N ALA A 5 -3.81 -6.25 -2.63
CA ALA A 5 -2.97 -6.26 -1.43
C ALA A 5 -3.67 -5.45 -0.34
N VAL A 6 -3.93 -6.08 0.79
CA VAL A 6 -4.60 -5.44 1.92
C VAL A 6 -3.62 -5.35 3.08
N PHE A 7 -3.38 -4.13 3.56
CA PHE A 7 -2.52 -3.88 4.72
C PHE A 7 -3.41 -3.50 5.89
N GLN A 8 -3.40 -4.33 6.92
CA GLN A 8 -4.17 -4.10 8.15
C GLN A 8 -3.52 -4.87 9.28
N GLY A 9 -3.42 -4.27 10.44
CA GLY A 9 -2.84 -4.92 11.61
C GLY A 9 -2.94 -4.04 12.83
N ALA A 10 -2.84 -4.64 14.01
CA ALA A 10 -2.98 -3.93 15.28
C ALA A 10 -1.91 -2.85 15.46
N SER A 11 -0.74 -3.04 14.88
CA SER A 11 0.38 -2.10 15.00
C SER A 11 0.47 -1.12 13.82
N PHE A 12 -0.48 -1.17 12.90
CA PHE A 12 -0.48 -0.31 11.72
C PHE A 12 -1.55 0.75 11.86
N ALA A 13 -1.14 1.96 12.18
CA ALA A 13 -2.02 3.09 12.42
C ALA A 13 -1.87 4.13 11.31
N ARG A 14 -2.77 5.11 11.32
CA ARG A 14 -2.75 6.20 10.34
C ARG A 14 -1.40 6.93 10.31
N ASP A 15 -0.80 7.18 11.49
CA ASP A 15 0.49 7.88 11.55
C ASP A 15 1.59 7.07 10.87
N ASP A 16 1.55 5.74 11.01
CA ASP A 16 2.51 4.87 10.34
C ASP A 16 2.36 4.95 8.83
N TYR A 17 1.12 4.97 8.36
CA TYR A 17 0.82 5.12 6.94
C TYR A 17 1.38 6.46 6.42
N GLU A 18 1.10 7.55 7.12
CA GLU A 18 1.55 8.87 6.69
C GLU A 18 3.07 8.95 6.64
N GLU A 19 3.76 8.36 7.61
CA GLU A 19 5.21 8.34 7.62
C GLU A 19 5.76 7.50 6.46
N ALA A 20 5.19 6.34 6.20
CA ALA A 20 5.61 5.51 5.07
C ALA A 20 5.41 6.25 3.74
N VAL A 21 4.28 6.91 3.58
CA VAL A 21 3.99 7.66 2.36
C VAL A 21 4.93 8.84 2.19
N ARG A 22 5.27 9.56 3.27
CA ARG A 22 6.26 10.62 3.20
C ARG A 22 7.59 10.14 2.65
N ARG A 23 8.04 8.97 3.09
CA ARG A 23 9.31 8.39 2.63
C ARG A 23 9.22 7.88 1.20
N LEU A 24 8.08 7.32 0.80
CA LEU A 24 7.87 6.82 -0.55
C LEU A 24 7.76 7.95 -1.59
N THR A 25 7.18 9.08 -1.20
CA THR A 25 6.85 10.16 -2.14
C THR A 25 7.79 11.36 -2.06
N GLY A 26 8.70 11.35 -1.10
CA GLY A 26 9.61 12.47 -0.91
C GLY A 26 8.99 13.66 -0.18
N GLY A 27 7.92 13.45 0.60
CA GLY A 27 7.39 14.49 1.46
C GLY A 27 5.88 14.59 1.59
N LYS A 28 5.10 13.89 0.77
CA LYS A 28 3.64 13.92 0.89
C LYS A 28 3.17 13.01 2.02
N SER A 29 2.16 13.44 2.76
CA SER A 29 1.58 12.64 3.83
C SER A 29 0.52 11.67 3.33
N ARG A 30 0.06 11.82 2.09
CA ARG A 30 -0.84 10.88 1.45
C ARG A 30 -0.60 10.89 -0.06
N MET A 31 -0.92 9.77 -0.68
CA MET A 31 -0.85 9.64 -2.12
C MET A 31 -2.05 10.36 -2.76
N GLU A 32 -1.79 11.11 -3.82
CA GLU A 32 -2.82 11.86 -4.53
C GLU A 32 -2.99 11.39 -5.98
N SER A 33 -1.98 10.70 -6.49
CA SER A 33 -1.96 10.23 -7.88
C SER A 33 -1.08 8.98 -7.97
N PRO A 34 -1.36 8.05 -8.89
CA PRO A 34 -0.49 6.88 -9.07
C PRO A 34 0.97 7.25 -9.35
N SER A 35 1.21 8.41 -9.96
CA SER A 35 2.57 8.86 -10.26
C SER A 35 3.35 9.28 -9.01
N ASP A 36 2.70 9.43 -7.86
CA ASP A 36 3.38 9.69 -6.60
C ASP A 36 4.13 8.47 -6.08
N TRP A 37 3.75 7.29 -6.53
CA TRP A 37 4.37 6.03 -6.11
C TRP A 37 5.66 5.78 -6.88
N PRO A 38 6.69 5.23 -6.24
CA PRO A 38 8.01 5.07 -6.88
C PRO A 38 8.08 3.89 -7.86
N VAL A 39 7.04 3.07 -7.94
CA VAL A 39 7.03 1.86 -8.77
C VAL A 39 5.77 1.88 -9.63
N GLU A 40 5.92 1.55 -10.91
CA GLU A 40 4.79 1.44 -11.82
C GLU A 40 3.96 0.19 -11.54
N GLY A 41 2.68 0.23 -11.93
CA GLY A 41 1.80 -0.93 -11.85
C GLY A 41 0.68 -0.81 -10.84
N LEU A 42 0.64 0.28 -10.07
CA LEU A 42 -0.46 0.52 -9.13
C LEU A 42 -1.69 1.00 -9.90
N LEU A 43 -2.80 0.28 -9.75
CA LEU A 43 -4.06 0.62 -10.42
C LEU A 43 -5.02 1.36 -9.50
N VAL A 44 -5.09 0.96 -8.23
CA VAL A 44 -5.98 1.56 -7.24
C VAL A 44 -5.25 1.59 -5.89
N HIS A 45 -5.43 2.68 -5.16
CA HIS A 45 -4.94 2.83 -3.80
C HIS A 45 -6.04 3.47 -2.97
N VAL A 46 -6.46 2.80 -1.91
CA VAL A 46 -7.49 3.30 -1.00
C VAL A 46 -6.99 3.14 0.43
N ALA A 47 -7.05 4.21 1.20
CA ALA A 47 -6.68 4.18 2.61
C ALA A 47 -7.80 4.81 3.42
N GLY A 48 -8.11 4.21 4.55
CA GLY A 48 -9.15 4.73 5.42
C GLY A 48 -9.19 4.04 6.76
N GLU A 49 -9.96 4.57 7.67
CA GLU A 49 -10.10 4.03 9.01
C GLU A 49 -11.52 3.58 9.23
N GLY A 50 -11.69 2.29 9.53
CA GLY A 50 -12.99 1.70 9.81
C GLY A 50 -13.10 1.25 11.26
N ALA A 51 -14.14 0.46 11.54
CA ALA A 51 -14.40 -0.03 12.90
C ALA A 51 -13.27 -0.89 13.46
N GLN A 52 -12.49 -1.53 12.57
CA GLN A 52 -11.41 -2.43 12.96
C GLN A 52 -10.02 -1.80 12.84
N GLY A 53 -9.96 -0.49 12.64
CA GLY A 53 -8.71 0.24 12.54
C GLY A 53 -8.40 0.74 11.15
N PHE A 54 -7.15 1.16 10.97
CA PHE A 54 -6.69 1.71 9.70
C PHE A 54 -6.41 0.60 8.70
N ARG A 55 -6.80 0.85 7.45
CA ARG A 55 -6.68 -0.16 6.39
C ARG A 55 -6.28 0.48 5.08
N VAL A 56 -5.35 -0.19 4.38
CA VAL A 56 -4.96 0.20 3.03
C VAL A 56 -5.26 -0.96 2.09
N LEU A 57 -5.89 -0.65 0.96
CA LEU A 57 -6.16 -1.63 -0.08
C LEU A 57 -5.57 -1.12 -1.38
N ASP A 58 -4.70 -1.93 -1.97
CA ASP A 58 -4.12 -1.65 -3.27
C ASP A 58 -4.55 -2.69 -4.28
N VAL A 59 -4.71 -2.26 -5.54
CA VAL A 59 -4.80 -3.18 -6.66
C VAL A 59 -3.61 -2.92 -7.56
N TRP A 60 -2.84 -3.96 -7.83
CA TRP A 60 -1.66 -3.91 -8.69
C TRP A 60 -1.90 -4.68 -9.98
N GLU A 61 -1.30 -4.25 -11.07
CA GLU A 61 -1.48 -4.89 -12.37
C GLU A 61 -0.99 -6.34 -12.40
N SER A 62 -0.02 -6.68 -11.54
CA SER A 62 0.54 -8.03 -11.46
C SER A 62 1.20 -8.25 -10.12
N GLU A 63 1.42 -9.51 -9.77
CA GLU A 63 2.19 -9.86 -8.58
C GLU A 63 3.64 -9.37 -8.70
N GLU A 64 4.21 -9.41 -9.89
CA GLU A 64 5.57 -8.91 -10.11
C GLU A 64 5.69 -7.42 -9.79
N ALA A 65 4.71 -6.60 -10.21
CA ALA A 65 4.70 -5.19 -9.90
C ALA A 65 4.60 -4.97 -8.39
N PHE A 66 3.75 -5.72 -7.70
CA PHE A 66 3.65 -5.66 -6.25
C PHE A 66 4.95 -6.05 -5.58
N ASN A 67 5.62 -7.10 -6.07
CA ASN A 67 6.90 -7.54 -5.50
C ASN A 67 7.98 -6.47 -5.64
N ARG A 68 8.02 -5.77 -6.77
CA ARG A 68 8.94 -4.64 -6.96
C ARG A 68 8.66 -3.53 -5.95
N PHE A 69 7.40 -3.24 -5.72
CA PHE A 69 7.02 -2.26 -4.70
C PHE A 69 7.45 -2.72 -3.30
N GLY A 70 7.28 -4.00 -3.01
CA GLY A 70 7.67 -4.58 -1.73
C GLY A 70 9.16 -4.41 -1.43
N GLU A 71 10.00 -4.48 -2.43
CA GLU A 71 11.44 -4.26 -2.26
C GLU A 71 11.75 -2.84 -1.77
N THR A 72 10.94 -1.86 -2.18
CA THR A 72 11.08 -0.48 -1.72
C THR A 72 10.40 -0.27 -0.38
N LEU A 73 9.23 -0.85 -0.20
CA LEU A 73 8.40 -0.62 0.99
C LEU A 73 8.94 -1.30 2.24
N LEU A 74 9.42 -2.54 2.13
CA LEU A 74 9.81 -3.33 3.29
C LEU A 74 10.90 -2.66 4.15
N PRO A 75 11.99 -2.13 3.58
CA PRO A 75 12.97 -1.43 4.40
C PRO A 75 12.39 -0.20 5.12
N ILE A 76 11.45 0.50 4.49
CA ILE A 76 10.80 1.66 5.10
C ILE A 76 9.99 1.25 6.32
N LEU A 77 9.18 0.19 6.19
CA LEU A 77 8.39 -0.32 7.31
C LEU A 77 9.27 -0.79 8.45
N GLN A 78 10.40 -1.43 8.15
CA GLN A 78 11.35 -1.87 9.16
C GLN A 78 11.96 -0.68 9.90
N GLU A 79 12.32 0.37 9.20
CA GLU A 79 12.91 1.56 9.81
C GLU A 79 11.94 2.30 10.73
N ILE A 80 10.67 2.36 10.38
CA ILE A 80 9.68 3.04 11.21
C ILE A 80 9.08 2.10 12.29
N GLY A 81 9.48 0.84 12.30
CA GLY A 81 9.09 -0.10 13.34
C GLY A 81 7.69 -0.67 13.18
N VAL A 82 7.19 -0.72 11.96
CA VAL A 82 5.87 -1.28 11.67
C VAL A 82 6.01 -2.73 11.23
N ASP A 83 5.28 -3.62 11.88
CA ASP A 83 5.23 -5.03 11.55
C ASP A 83 3.85 -5.33 10.97
N VAL A 84 3.72 -5.16 9.66
CA VAL A 84 2.49 -5.47 8.93
C VAL A 84 2.84 -6.26 7.68
N SER A 85 2.12 -7.36 7.47
CA SER A 85 2.24 -8.17 6.28
C SER A 85 0.97 -8.02 5.46
N PRO A 86 1.06 -7.78 4.15
CA PRO A 86 -0.14 -7.66 3.34
C PRO A 86 -0.80 -9.00 3.13
N ASP A 87 -2.13 -8.98 3.07
CA ASP A 87 -2.91 -10.10 2.58
C ASP A 87 -2.98 -9.92 1.06
N LEU A 88 -2.39 -10.86 0.32
CA LEU A 88 -2.23 -10.76 -1.12
C LEU A 88 -3.01 -11.87 -1.80
N TYR A 89 -3.88 -11.51 -2.76
CA TYR A 89 -4.66 -12.49 -3.50
C TYR A 89 -5.00 -11.99 -4.90
N PRO A 90 -5.26 -12.90 -5.87
CA PRO A 90 -5.67 -12.47 -7.20
C PRO A 90 -7.02 -11.76 -7.17
N ALA A 91 -7.17 -10.74 -7.98
CA ALA A 91 -8.46 -10.09 -8.13
C ALA A 91 -9.38 -11.00 -8.96
N TYR A 92 -10.51 -11.39 -8.37
CA TYR A 92 -11.51 -12.17 -9.09
C TYR A 92 -12.24 -11.29 -10.11
N ALA A 93 -12.58 -10.07 -9.69
CA ALA A 93 -13.20 -9.08 -10.55
C ALA A 93 -12.62 -7.71 -10.19
N PHE A 94 -12.26 -6.94 -11.21
CA PHE A 94 -11.75 -5.60 -11.03
C PHE A 94 -12.37 -4.70 -12.08
N VAL A 95 -13.13 -3.72 -11.61
CA VAL A 95 -13.78 -2.71 -12.46
C VAL A 95 -13.45 -1.34 -11.91
N SER A 96 -13.04 -0.43 -12.77
CA SER A 96 -12.79 0.97 -12.40
C SER A 96 -13.67 1.89 -13.23
N ALA A 97 -13.93 3.08 -12.69
CA ALA A 97 -14.70 4.10 -13.39
C ALA A 97 -13.97 4.60 -14.62
#